data_1d27587d30e4ba8b08a4840e8ec05383
#
_entry.id   1d27587d30e4ba8b08a4840e8ec05383
#
_cell.length_a   1.000
_cell.length_b   1.000
_cell.length_c   1.000
_cell.angle_alpha   90.00
_cell.angle_beta   90.00
_cell.angle_gamma   90.00
#
_symmetry.space_group_name_H-M   'P 1'
#
loop_
_entity.id
_entity.type
_entity.pdbx_description
1 polymer ?
#
loop_
_entity_poly.entity_id
_entity_poly.type
_entity_poly.pdbx_seq_one_letter_code
_entity_poly.pdbx_strand_id
1 'polypeptide(L)'
;MILKVPVRGWIAAAWLITNARALQLAETHGMAAPRLVAADFGGRGSGTVTTLETFLSGSADFPPTASVARLREGGAALARVHAFTMEAQAHLPYRPRPCAVDDLADERRRGSMPTTSLLRRADERVRSHGVPASASVFVHGDVWAGNMLWEGDRCVALIDWKTAGVGDPGVDLGSLRMQMALQYGQDAPPHVLEGWQQQAGRAATSVPYWDAVAALNTPTVMHCFPGFADDGSPLDAAAITERRDAFLSAALDQLPLRSSRGD
;
A
#
# COMPACT_ATOMS: atom_id res chain seq x y z
N MET A 1 -12.15 13.78 17.29
CA MET A 1 -11.13 14.53 16.51
C MET A 1 -9.78 13.95 16.84
N ILE A 2 -8.85 13.96 15.86
CA ILE A 2 -7.48 13.48 16.00
C ILE A 2 -6.53 14.63 15.70
N LEU A 3 -5.66 14.96 16.66
CA LEU A 3 -4.59 15.94 16.49
C LEU A 3 -3.31 15.20 16.09
N LYS A 4 -2.71 15.59 14.96
CA LYS A 4 -1.41 15.08 14.50
C LYS A 4 -0.35 16.16 14.62
N VAL A 5 0.77 15.79 15.20
CA VAL A 5 1.98 16.63 15.35
C VAL A 5 3.20 15.84 14.91
N PRO A 6 4.28 16.49 14.41
CA PRO A 6 5.50 15.80 14.06
C PRO A 6 6.15 15.15 15.28
N VAL A 7 6.61 13.92 15.16
CA VAL A 7 7.46 13.28 16.16
C VAL A 7 8.93 13.61 15.83
N ARG A 8 9.73 13.99 16.82
CA ARG A 8 11.14 14.35 16.62
C ARG A 8 11.90 13.23 15.91
N GLY A 9 12.66 13.58 14.89
CA GLY A 9 13.52 12.68 14.13
C GLY A 9 12.89 12.06 12.88
N TRP A 10 11.61 12.28 12.61
CA TRP A 10 10.95 11.83 11.39
C TRP A 10 10.70 12.99 10.43
N ILE A 11 10.57 12.68 9.11
CA ILE A 11 10.26 13.66 8.05
C ILE A 11 8.79 14.13 8.17
N ALA A 12 8.42 14.51 9.36
CA ALA A 12 7.05 14.54 9.80
C ALA A 12 6.27 15.74 9.25
N ALA A 13 6.91 16.88 9.02
CA ALA A 13 6.21 18.07 8.54
C ALA A 13 5.70 17.90 7.10
N ALA A 14 6.52 17.34 6.19
CA ALA A 14 6.13 17.09 4.81
C ALA A 14 5.00 16.06 4.74
N TRP A 15 5.03 15.03 5.61
CA TRP A 15 3.98 14.02 5.69
C TRP A 15 2.64 14.57 6.17
N LEU A 16 2.66 15.45 7.15
CA LEU A 16 1.44 16.10 7.62
C LEU A 16 0.81 17.00 6.54
N ILE A 17 1.64 17.68 5.75
CA ILE A 17 1.16 18.48 4.62
C ILE A 17 0.59 17.57 3.53
N THR A 18 1.28 16.48 3.18
CA THR A 18 0.78 15.48 2.22
C THR A 18 -0.55 14.90 2.69
N ASN A 19 -0.64 14.45 3.94
CA ASN A 19 -1.86 13.92 4.53
C ASN A 19 -3.01 14.94 4.45
N ALA A 20 -2.78 16.19 4.84
CA ALA A 20 -3.80 17.24 4.78
C ALA A 20 -4.28 17.52 3.34
N ARG A 21 -3.36 17.55 2.36
CA ARG A 21 -3.72 17.72 0.95
C ARG A 21 -4.51 16.52 0.41
N ALA A 22 -4.12 15.32 0.78
CA ALA A 22 -4.86 14.12 0.42
C ALA A 22 -6.28 14.11 1.00
N LEU A 23 -6.45 14.51 2.27
CA LEU A 23 -7.76 14.60 2.91
C LEU A 23 -8.67 15.66 2.26
N GLN A 24 -8.11 16.81 1.87
CA GLN A 24 -8.86 17.83 1.14
C GLN A 24 -9.35 17.32 -0.22
N LEU A 25 -8.50 16.56 -0.92
CA LEU A 25 -8.86 15.94 -2.19
C LEU A 25 -9.92 14.85 -1.97
N ALA A 26 -9.74 13.99 -0.98
CA ALA A 26 -10.68 12.94 -0.63
C ALA A 26 -12.08 13.51 -0.31
N GLU A 27 -12.16 14.61 0.47
CA GLU A 27 -13.42 15.29 0.79
C GLU A 27 -14.07 15.85 -0.47
N THR A 28 -13.31 16.52 -1.35
CA THR A 28 -13.82 17.09 -2.61
C THR A 28 -14.44 16.02 -3.51
N HIS A 29 -13.90 14.80 -3.48
CA HIS A 29 -14.37 13.69 -4.32
C HIS A 29 -15.25 12.67 -3.58
N GLY A 30 -15.67 12.98 -2.36
CA GLY A 30 -16.57 12.12 -1.58
C GLY A 30 -15.97 10.76 -1.22
N MET A 31 -14.63 10.67 -1.11
CA MET A 31 -13.95 9.44 -0.71
C MET A 31 -14.14 9.17 0.78
N ALA A 32 -14.19 7.89 1.14
CA ALA A 32 -14.29 7.44 2.53
C ALA A 32 -12.96 7.65 3.27
N ALA A 33 -12.76 8.83 3.84
CA ALA A 33 -11.57 9.27 4.56
C ALA A 33 -11.92 10.25 5.69
N PRO A 34 -11.05 10.49 6.68
CA PRO A 34 -11.22 11.58 7.63
C PRO A 34 -11.30 12.92 6.89
N ARG A 35 -12.00 13.89 7.49
CA ARG A 35 -12.00 15.27 6.98
C ARG A 35 -10.94 16.08 7.72
N LEU A 36 -10.23 16.92 6.97
CA LEU A 36 -9.34 17.91 7.55
C LEU A 36 -10.17 19.02 8.20
N VAL A 37 -10.07 19.19 9.51
CA VAL A 37 -10.80 20.23 10.27
C VAL A 37 -10.01 21.53 10.32
N ALA A 38 -8.69 21.43 10.58
CA ALA A 38 -7.78 22.57 10.64
C ALA A 38 -6.34 22.14 10.37
N ALA A 39 -5.51 23.08 9.96
CA ALA A 39 -4.07 22.86 9.78
C ALA A 39 -3.29 24.15 10.11
N ASP A 40 -2.15 24.00 10.77
CA ASP A 40 -1.16 25.05 10.97
C ASP A 40 0.18 24.62 10.36
N PHE A 41 0.31 24.80 9.05
CA PHE A 41 1.52 24.39 8.31
C PHE A 41 2.74 25.28 8.63
N GLY A 42 2.53 26.48 9.13
CA GLY A 42 3.59 27.41 9.52
C GLY A 42 3.98 27.33 10.99
N GLY A 43 3.26 26.57 11.79
CA GLY A 43 3.49 26.48 13.25
C GLY A 43 3.26 27.79 14.01
N ARG A 44 2.49 28.73 13.44
CA ARG A 44 2.30 30.07 14.03
C ARG A 44 1.45 30.04 15.29
N GLY A 45 0.48 29.14 15.35
CA GLY A 45 -0.41 29.00 16.51
C GLY A 45 0.05 27.91 17.47
N SER A 46 0.58 26.81 16.95
CA SER A 46 0.92 25.59 17.71
C SER A 46 2.42 25.45 18.01
N GLY A 47 3.29 26.29 17.44
CA GLY A 47 4.74 26.17 17.53
C GLY A 47 5.36 25.09 16.63
N THR A 48 4.54 24.32 15.91
CA THR A 48 4.99 23.27 14.97
C THR A 48 3.93 23.02 13.91
N VAL A 49 4.29 22.33 12.81
CA VAL A 49 3.29 21.87 11.83
C VAL A 49 2.28 20.96 12.53
N THR A 50 1.00 21.26 12.35
CA THR A 50 -0.08 20.56 13.07
C THR A 50 -1.28 20.40 12.17
N THR A 51 -1.97 19.26 12.25
CA THR A 51 -3.25 19.02 11.59
C THR A 51 -4.28 18.46 12.58
N LEU A 52 -5.53 18.85 12.39
CA LEU A 52 -6.69 18.36 13.14
C LEU A 52 -7.64 17.68 12.16
N GLU A 53 -7.98 16.44 12.42
CA GLU A 53 -8.83 15.60 11.57
C GLU A 53 -10.06 15.10 12.33
N THR A 54 -11.12 14.73 11.60
CA THR A 54 -12.26 14.04 12.22
C THR A 54 -11.82 12.65 12.69
N PHE A 55 -12.36 12.23 13.82
CA PHE A 55 -12.34 10.81 14.22
C PHE A 55 -13.41 10.08 13.44
N LEU A 56 -13.09 8.88 12.95
CA LEU A 56 -14.02 7.95 12.32
C LEU A 56 -14.19 6.71 13.20
N SER A 57 -15.41 6.20 13.28
CA SER A 57 -15.69 4.88 13.86
C SER A 57 -15.21 3.77 12.94
N GLY A 58 -15.05 2.58 13.51
CA GLY A 58 -14.54 1.40 12.82
C GLY A 58 -13.33 0.81 13.52
N SER A 59 -13.00 -0.42 13.18
CA SER A 59 -11.83 -1.12 13.70
C SER A 59 -10.80 -1.30 12.59
N ALA A 60 -9.52 -1.11 12.94
CA ALA A 60 -8.37 -1.49 12.11
C ALA A 60 -7.81 -2.86 12.52
N ASP A 61 -8.56 -3.65 13.29
CA ASP A 61 -8.13 -4.95 13.77
C ASP A 61 -7.98 -5.96 12.63
N PHE A 62 -7.05 -6.87 12.84
CA PHE A 62 -6.77 -8.01 11.98
C PHE A 62 -7.50 -9.23 12.53
N PRO A 63 -8.66 -9.63 11.99
CA PRO A 63 -9.28 -10.88 12.42
C PRO A 63 -8.37 -12.06 12.07
N PRO A 64 -8.33 -13.13 12.88
CA PRO A 64 -7.53 -14.32 12.59
C PRO A 64 -7.90 -14.99 11.25
N THR A 65 -9.12 -14.80 10.78
CA THR A 65 -9.61 -15.25 9.48
C THR A 65 -10.33 -14.12 8.77
N ALA A 66 -10.19 -14.03 7.46
CA ALA A 66 -10.92 -13.05 6.64
C ALA A 66 -11.95 -13.77 5.76
N SER A 67 -13.17 -13.24 5.73
CA SER A 67 -14.17 -13.69 4.77
C SER A 67 -13.78 -13.27 3.35
N VAL A 68 -14.22 -14.04 2.34
CA VAL A 68 -14.07 -13.66 0.93
C VAL A 68 -14.72 -12.28 0.66
N ALA A 69 -15.83 -11.98 1.34
CA ALA A 69 -16.50 -10.69 1.24
C ALA A 69 -15.60 -9.54 1.70
N ARG A 70 -14.91 -9.70 2.84
CA ARG A 70 -13.95 -8.72 3.37
C ARG A 70 -12.75 -8.51 2.44
N LEU A 71 -12.21 -9.58 1.89
CA LEU A 71 -11.09 -9.50 0.94
C LEU A 71 -11.48 -8.75 -0.35
N ARG A 72 -12.65 -9.07 -0.92
CA ARG A 72 -13.20 -8.36 -2.09
C ARG A 72 -13.49 -6.89 -1.78
N GLU A 73 -14.06 -6.60 -0.63
CA GLU A 73 -14.33 -5.22 -0.21
C GLU A 73 -13.02 -4.41 -0.06
N GLY A 74 -11.95 -5.02 0.43
CA GLY A 74 -10.63 -4.37 0.46
C GLY A 74 -10.18 -3.90 -0.92
N GLY A 75 -10.29 -4.77 -1.93
CA GLY A 75 -10.02 -4.41 -3.31
C GLY A 75 -10.96 -3.33 -3.86
N ALA A 76 -12.27 -3.45 -3.59
CA ALA A 76 -13.27 -2.49 -4.00
C ALA A 76 -13.04 -1.09 -3.37
N ALA A 77 -12.60 -1.03 -2.12
CA ALA A 77 -12.25 0.23 -1.46
C ALA A 77 -11.12 0.96 -2.20
N LEU A 78 -10.08 0.23 -2.62
CA LEU A 78 -9.00 0.81 -3.43
C LEU A 78 -9.48 1.26 -4.81
N ALA A 79 -10.35 0.49 -5.46
CA ALA A 79 -10.89 0.87 -6.77
C ALA A 79 -11.67 2.18 -6.72
N ARG A 80 -12.37 2.46 -5.61
CA ARG A 80 -13.06 3.75 -5.39
C ARG A 80 -12.07 4.92 -5.31
N VAL A 81 -10.89 4.74 -4.70
CA VAL A 81 -9.82 5.75 -4.68
C VAL A 81 -9.22 5.92 -6.08
N HIS A 82 -8.92 4.82 -6.75
CA HIS A 82 -8.28 4.79 -8.07
C HIS A 82 -9.21 5.22 -9.22
N ALA A 83 -10.49 5.48 -8.96
CA ALA A 83 -11.40 6.08 -9.93
C ALA A 83 -11.03 7.52 -10.29
N PHE A 84 -10.18 8.16 -9.45
CA PHE A 84 -9.78 9.55 -9.65
C PHE A 84 -8.42 9.63 -10.36
N THR A 85 -8.47 10.01 -11.66
CA THR A 85 -7.26 10.24 -12.47
C THR A 85 -6.73 11.65 -12.22
N MET A 86 -5.43 11.79 -11.97
CA MET A 86 -4.78 13.08 -11.76
C MET A 86 -3.30 13.05 -12.12
N GLU A 87 -2.74 14.23 -12.32
CA GLU A 87 -1.29 14.41 -12.45
C GLU A 87 -0.65 14.73 -11.09
N ALA A 88 0.66 14.51 -11.00
CA ALA A 88 1.44 14.81 -9.80
C ALA A 88 1.39 16.32 -9.51
N GLN A 89 1.25 16.66 -8.22
CA GLN A 89 1.15 18.03 -7.73
C GLN A 89 2.11 18.26 -6.56
N ALA A 90 2.30 19.51 -6.15
CA ALA A 90 2.98 19.82 -4.91
C ALA A 90 2.32 19.09 -3.74
N HIS A 91 3.12 18.37 -2.94
CA HIS A 91 2.71 17.54 -1.80
C HIS A 91 1.89 16.27 -2.15
N LEU A 92 1.59 16.01 -3.43
CA LEU A 92 1.04 14.75 -3.94
C LEU A 92 1.89 14.26 -5.12
N PRO A 93 3.16 13.87 -4.85
CA PRO A 93 4.11 13.51 -5.90
C PRO A 93 3.82 12.14 -6.50
N TYR A 94 4.53 11.80 -7.57
CA TYR A 94 4.50 10.46 -8.13
C TYR A 94 5.04 9.43 -7.14
N ARG A 95 4.35 8.30 -7.04
CA ARG A 95 4.67 7.17 -6.16
C ARG A 95 5.06 5.95 -6.99
N PRO A 96 6.34 5.60 -7.05
CA PRO A 96 6.81 4.48 -7.85
C PRO A 96 6.64 3.11 -7.18
N ARG A 97 6.26 3.07 -5.89
CA ARG A 97 6.09 1.86 -5.07
C ARG A 97 5.31 2.17 -3.80
N PRO A 98 4.79 1.16 -3.09
CA PRO A 98 4.24 1.32 -1.74
C PRO A 98 5.27 1.91 -0.78
N CYS A 99 4.81 2.68 0.22
CA CYS A 99 5.68 3.33 1.21
C CYS A 99 6.92 3.98 0.56
N ALA A 100 6.69 4.83 -0.46
CA ALA A 100 7.75 5.35 -1.33
C ALA A 100 8.87 6.14 -0.62
N VAL A 101 8.73 6.39 0.68
CA VAL A 101 9.77 6.99 1.54
C VAL A 101 10.89 6.00 1.87
N ASP A 102 10.59 4.69 1.82
CA ASP A 102 11.55 3.61 2.04
C ASP A 102 11.82 2.91 0.70
N ASP A 103 13.07 2.57 0.42
CA ASP A 103 13.49 1.76 -0.72
C ASP A 103 14.34 0.59 -0.23
N LEU A 104 13.65 -0.40 0.33
CA LEU A 104 14.33 -1.57 0.91
C LEU A 104 15.03 -2.42 -0.15
N ALA A 105 14.59 -2.36 -1.41
CA ALA A 105 15.32 -2.98 -2.51
C ALA A 105 16.65 -2.26 -2.79
N ASP A 106 16.66 -0.92 -2.76
CA ASP A 106 17.88 -0.13 -2.91
C ASP A 106 18.83 -0.30 -1.73
N GLU A 107 18.32 -0.36 -0.49
CA GLU A 107 19.13 -0.66 0.69
C GLU A 107 19.82 -2.01 0.58
N ARG A 108 19.15 -3.04 0.06
CA ARG A 108 19.77 -4.34 -0.22
C ARG A 108 20.85 -4.25 -1.31
N ARG A 109 20.62 -3.48 -2.37
CA ARG A 109 21.63 -3.25 -3.43
C ARG A 109 22.89 -2.55 -2.90
N ARG A 110 22.71 -1.60 -2.00
CA ARG A 110 23.82 -0.88 -1.34
C ARG A 110 24.51 -1.69 -0.25
N GLY A 111 23.98 -2.86 0.12
CA GLY A 111 24.54 -3.69 1.17
C GLY A 111 24.23 -3.20 2.59
N SER A 112 23.36 -2.21 2.78
CA SER A 112 22.91 -1.74 4.09
C SER A 112 21.86 -2.65 4.72
N MET A 113 21.28 -3.56 3.93
CA MET A 113 20.35 -4.59 4.39
C MET A 113 20.73 -5.97 3.86
N PRO A 114 20.59 -7.05 4.64
CA PRO A 114 20.77 -8.41 4.15
C PRO A 114 19.86 -8.73 2.96
N THR A 115 20.28 -9.63 2.08
CA THR A 115 19.49 -10.07 0.93
C THR A 115 19.52 -11.58 0.78
N THR A 116 18.52 -12.14 0.10
CA THR A 116 18.48 -13.55 -0.30
C THR A 116 18.68 -13.68 -1.83
N SER A 117 18.93 -14.88 -2.32
CA SER A 117 19.02 -15.15 -3.76
C SER A 117 17.70 -14.84 -4.48
N LEU A 118 16.56 -15.10 -3.82
CA LEU A 118 15.24 -14.78 -4.37
C LEU A 118 15.04 -13.27 -4.51
N LEU A 119 15.30 -12.51 -3.43
CA LEU A 119 15.14 -11.04 -3.44
C LEU A 119 16.05 -10.37 -4.48
N ARG A 120 17.28 -10.85 -4.62
CA ARG A 120 18.21 -10.32 -5.63
C ARG A 120 17.70 -10.60 -7.05
N ARG A 121 17.33 -11.85 -7.35
CA ARG A 121 16.75 -12.22 -8.65
C ARG A 121 15.49 -11.45 -8.97
N ALA A 122 14.63 -11.23 -7.97
CA ALA A 122 13.41 -10.45 -8.12
C ALA A 122 13.69 -8.98 -8.45
N ASP A 123 14.64 -8.35 -7.73
CA ASP A 123 15.05 -6.96 -8.00
C ASP A 123 15.62 -6.79 -9.42
N GLU A 124 16.49 -7.70 -9.83
CA GLU A 124 17.03 -7.74 -11.20
C GLU A 124 15.91 -7.87 -12.24
N ARG A 125 14.93 -8.73 -11.98
CA ARG A 125 13.82 -8.99 -12.89
C ARG A 125 12.89 -7.78 -13.01
N VAL A 126 12.50 -7.16 -11.89
CA VAL A 126 11.66 -5.95 -11.86
C VAL A 126 12.35 -4.79 -12.56
N ARG A 127 13.64 -4.58 -12.29
CA ARG A 127 14.41 -3.52 -12.94
C ARG A 127 14.58 -3.74 -14.45
N SER A 128 14.82 -4.96 -14.89
CA SER A 128 14.93 -5.28 -16.32
C SER A 128 13.60 -5.16 -17.05
N HIS A 129 12.47 -5.43 -16.37
CA HIS A 129 11.14 -5.23 -16.93
C HIS A 129 10.82 -3.75 -17.15
N GLY A 130 11.26 -2.88 -16.24
CA GLY A 130 10.91 -1.46 -16.20
C GLY A 130 9.48 -1.22 -15.72
N VAL A 131 9.18 0.03 -15.37
CA VAL A 131 7.85 0.42 -14.89
C VAL A 131 6.83 0.31 -16.03
N PRO A 132 5.71 -0.43 -15.85
CA PRO A 132 4.67 -0.50 -16.85
C PRO A 132 4.04 0.87 -17.12
N ALA A 133 3.71 1.14 -18.38
CA ALA A 133 2.96 2.33 -18.74
C ALA A 133 1.49 2.16 -18.35
N SER A 134 0.96 3.10 -17.60
CA SER A 134 -0.45 3.14 -17.19
C SER A 134 -0.93 4.58 -16.98
N ALA A 135 -2.25 4.75 -16.92
CA ALA A 135 -2.81 6.02 -16.48
C ALA A 135 -2.53 6.24 -14.99
N SER A 136 -2.05 7.43 -14.66
CA SER A 136 -1.83 7.82 -13.27
C SER A 136 -3.15 8.14 -12.58
N VAL A 137 -3.34 7.57 -11.39
CA VAL A 137 -4.50 7.80 -10.54
C VAL A 137 -4.04 8.31 -9.17
N PHE A 138 -4.96 8.84 -8.39
CA PHE A 138 -4.71 9.08 -6.98
C PHE A 138 -4.49 7.76 -6.26
N VAL A 139 -3.40 7.66 -5.49
CA VAL A 139 -3.04 6.48 -4.70
C VAL A 139 -2.83 6.85 -3.25
N HIS A 140 -3.16 5.94 -2.36
CA HIS A 140 -2.94 6.09 -0.92
C HIS A 140 -1.44 6.00 -0.58
N GLY A 141 -0.72 5.09 -1.21
CA GLY A 141 0.72 4.92 -1.10
C GLY A 141 1.23 4.17 0.14
N ASP A 142 0.35 3.89 1.12
CA ASP A 142 0.67 3.11 2.33
C ASP A 142 -0.54 2.23 2.72
N VAL A 143 -1.02 1.44 1.74
CA VAL A 143 -2.16 0.56 1.99
C VAL A 143 -1.71 -0.68 2.73
N TRP A 144 -2.26 -0.84 3.92
CA TRP A 144 -2.20 -2.05 4.72
C TRP A 144 -3.43 -2.12 5.63
N ALA A 145 -3.71 -3.29 6.19
CA ALA A 145 -4.97 -3.50 6.91
C ALA A 145 -5.14 -2.54 8.11
N GLY A 146 -4.04 -2.07 8.75
CA GLY A 146 -4.08 -1.07 9.82
C GLY A 146 -4.49 0.34 9.38
N ASN A 147 -4.42 0.64 8.08
CA ASN A 147 -4.87 1.90 7.50
C ASN A 147 -6.29 1.79 6.88
N MET A 148 -6.98 0.69 7.10
CA MET A 148 -8.34 0.45 6.65
C MET A 148 -9.26 0.31 7.88
N LEU A 149 -10.30 1.14 7.98
CA LEU A 149 -11.31 1.01 9.03
C LEU A 149 -12.48 0.15 8.56
N TRP A 150 -12.91 -0.77 9.42
CA TRP A 150 -13.92 -1.76 9.11
C TRP A 150 -15.11 -1.73 10.05
N GLU A 151 -16.29 -1.96 9.50
CA GLU A 151 -17.52 -2.33 10.20
C GLU A 151 -17.99 -3.67 9.63
N GLY A 152 -17.74 -4.77 10.34
CA GLY A 152 -17.90 -6.11 9.79
C GLY A 152 -16.99 -6.33 8.58
N ASP A 153 -17.58 -6.71 7.46
CA ASP A 153 -16.86 -6.91 6.17
C ASP A 153 -16.81 -5.66 5.29
N ARG A 154 -17.37 -4.53 5.72
CA ARG A 154 -17.38 -3.28 4.95
C ARG A 154 -16.20 -2.40 5.35
N CYS A 155 -15.38 -2.00 4.40
CA CYS A 155 -14.37 -0.95 4.57
C CYS A 155 -15.07 0.41 4.59
N VAL A 156 -15.08 1.06 5.75
CA VAL A 156 -15.78 2.33 5.97
C VAL A 156 -14.89 3.55 5.73
N ALA A 157 -13.56 3.40 5.80
CA ALA A 157 -12.62 4.46 5.47
C ALA A 157 -11.19 3.94 5.28
N LEU A 158 -10.39 4.72 4.54
CA LEU A 158 -8.95 4.67 4.55
C LEU A 158 -8.41 5.84 5.38
N ILE A 159 -7.38 5.58 6.19
CA ILE A 159 -6.76 6.55 7.10
C ILE A 159 -5.24 6.63 6.88
N ASP A 160 -4.61 7.65 7.42
CA ASP A 160 -3.16 7.87 7.38
C ASP A 160 -2.58 8.06 5.96
N TRP A 161 -3.07 9.08 5.27
CA TRP A 161 -2.73 9.45 3.90
C TRP A 161 -1.39 10.18 3.74
N LYS A 162 -0.47 10.02 4.69
CA LYS A 162 0.83 10.72 4.73
C LYS A 162 1.73 10.43 3.53
N THR A 163 1.54 9.31 2.86
CA THR A 163 2.29 8.87 1.68
C THR A 163 1.49 8.94 0.40
N ALA A 164 0.30 9.54 0.44
CA ALA A 164 -0.54 9.70 -0.73
C ALA A 164 0.16 10.45 -1.87
N GLY A 165 -0.29 10.21 -3.07
CA GLY A 165 0.26 10.83 -4.27
C GLY A 165 -0.42 10.34 -5.53
N VAL A 166 0.34 10.25 -6.60
CA VAL A 166 -0.12 9.86 -7.93
C VAL A 166 0.69 8.68 -8.42
N GLY A 167 0.04 7.66 -8.97
CA GLY A 167 0.76 6.49 -9.46
C GLY A 167 -0.15 5.52 -10.22
N ASP A 168 0.43 4.37 -10.54
CA ASP A 168 -0.33 3.22 -11.03
C ASP A 168 -1.21 2.66 -9.90
N PRO A 169 -2.45 2.24 -10.16
CA PRO A 169 -3.28 1.54 -9.18
C PRO A 169 -2.59 0.35 -8.50
N GLY A 170 -1.65 -0.27 -9.22
CA GLY A 170 -0.86 -1.40 -8.72
C GLY A 170 0.00 -1.09 -7.50
N VAL A 171 0.36 0.19 -7.26
CA VAL A 171 1.08 0.60 -6.04
C VAL A 171 0.32 0.18 -4.79
N ASP A 172 -0.96 0.51 -4.72
CA ASP A 172 -1.82 0.16 -3.58
C ASP A 172 -2.34 -1.28 -3.67
N LEU A 173 -2.73 -1.71 -4.87
CA LEU A 173 -3.28 -3.04 -5.09
C LEU A 173 -2.26 -4.13 -4.78
N GLY A 174 -1.02 -4.01 -5.26
CA GLY A 174 0.07 -4.94 -4.95
C GLY A 174 0.40 -4.97 -3.46
N SER A 175 0.38 -3.79 -2.79
CA SER A 175 0.58 -3.71 -1.35
C SER A 175 -0.49 -4.48 -0.56
N LEU A 176 -1.77 -4.25 -0.86
CA LEU A 176 -2.86 -4.95 -0.17
C LEU A 176 -2.85 -6.45 -0.47
N ARG A 177 -2.61 -6.85 -1.73
CA ARG A 177 -2.53 -8.26 -2.13
C ARG A 177 -1.40 -8.98 -1.38
N MET A 178 -0.21 -8.38 -1.33
CA MET A 178 0.92 -8.91 -0.56
C MET A 178 0.53 -9.05 0.93
N GLN A 179 -0.04 -8.01 1.54
CA GLN A 179 -0.49 -8.05 2.93
C GLN A 179 -1.46 -9.21 3.20
N MET A 180 -2.43 -9.42 2.31
CA MET A 180 -3.39 -10.52 2.46
C MET A 180 -2.73 -11.90 2.29
N ALA A 181 -1.70 -12.01 1.43
CA ALA A 181 -0.90 -13.23 1.33
C ALA A 181 -0.14 -13.53 2.63
N LEU A 182 0.44 -12.49 3.27
CA LEU A 182 1.15 -12.64 4.55
C LEU A 182 0.19 -13.07 5.66
N GLN A 183 -0.98 -12.45 5.72
CA GLN A 183 -1.94 -12.66 6.82
C GLN A 183 -2.72 -13.97 6.68
N TYR A 184 -3.19 -14.29 5.48
CA TYR A 184 -4.19 -15.35 5.24
C TYR A 184 -3.75 -16.40 4.23
N GLY A 185 -2.51 -16.33 3.72
CA GLY A 185 -2.01 -17.28 2.73
C GLY A 185 -2.30 -16.91 1.28
N GLN A 186 -1.87 -17.79 0.36
CA GLN A 186 -1.84 -17.49 -1.08
C GLN A 186 -3.22 -17.44 -1.75
N ASP A 187 -4.26 -17.93 -1.09
CA ASP A 187 -5.64 -17.93 -1.63
C ASP A 187 -6.34 -16.57 -1.41
N ALA A 188 -5.83 -15.70 -0.54
CA ALA A 188 -6.45 -14.41 -0.24
C ALA A 188 -6.23 -13.33 -1.32
N PRO A 189 -5.04 -13.13 -1.92
CA PRO A 189 -4.78 -12.10 -2.93
C PRO A 189 -5.71 -12.13 -4.15
N PRO A 190 -6.12 -13.29 -4.71
CA PRO A 190 -7.08 -13.34 -5.82
C PRO A 190 -8.40 -12.63 -5.52
N HIS A 191 -8.93 -12.75 -4.31
CA HIS A 191 -10.19 -12.14 -3.91
C HIS A 191 -10.09 -10.61 -3.81
N VAL A 192 -8.94 -10.08 -3.39
CA VAL A 192 -8.67 -8.63 -3.41
C VAL A 192 -8.70 -8.12 -4.86
N LEU A 193 -8.05 -8.85 -5.78
CA LEU A 193 -8.03 -8.49 -7.19
C LEU A 193 -9.44 -8.54 -7.81
N GLU A 194 -10.22 -9.58 -7.53
CA GLU A 194 -11.61 -9.71 -7.97
C GLU A 194 -12.45 -8.49 -7.53
N GLY A 195 -12.37 -8.11 -6.26
CA GLY A 195 -13.11 -6.97 -5.73
C GLY A 195 -12.72 -5.65 -6.40
N TRP A 196 -11.42 -5.44 -6.62
CA TRP A 196 -10.93 -4.27 -7.34
C TRP A 196 -11.47 -4.23 -8.78
N GLN A 197 -11.37 -5.32 -9.53
CA GLN A 197 -11.80 -5.41 -10.93
C GLN A 197 -13.31 -5.25 -11.08
N GLN A 198 -14.08 -5.85 -10.18
CA GLN A 198 -15.54 -5.69 -10.16
C GLN A 198 -15.95 -4.22 -9.93
N GLN A 199 -15.35 -3.57 -8.93
CA GLN A 199 -15.66 -2.17 -8.60
C GLN A 199 -15.15 -1.20 -9.69
N ALA A 200 -13.98 -1.45 -10.25
CA ALA A 200 -13.39 -0.61 -11.30
C ALA A 200 -14.04 -0.80 -12.69
N GLY A 201 -14.80 -1.89 -12.88
CA GLY A 201 -15.40 -2.24 -14.18
C GLY A 201 -14.38 -2.57 -15.27
N ARG A 202 -13.14 -2.89 -14.91
CA ARG A 202 -12.05 -3.22 -15.83
C ARG A 202 -11.02 -4.15 -15.19
N ALA A 203 -10.24 -4.85 -16.02
CA ALA A 203 -9.12 -5.63 -15.54
C ALA A 203 -8.00 -4.73 -14.98
N ALA A 204 -7.35 -5.18 -13.93
CA ALA A 204 -6.09 -4.60 -13.48
C ALA A 204 -4.95 -5.02 -14.42
N THR A 205 -4.06 -4.08 -14.71
CA THR A 205 -2.89 -4.33 -15.58
C THR A 205 -1.64 -4.55 -14.75
N SER A 206 -0.68 -5.30 -15.30
CA SER A 206 0.65 -5.47 -14.73
C SER A 206 0.68 -5.95 -13.27
N VAL A 207 -0.33 -6.70 -12.85
CA VAL A 207 -0.48 -7.21 -11.48
C VAL A 207 0.78 -7.92 -11.00
N PRO A 208 1.41 -8.85 -11.76
CA PRO A 208 2.63 -9.53 -11.30
C PRO A 208 3.81 -8.58 -11.07
N TYR A 209 3.91 -7.51 -11.83
CA TYR A 209 4.95 -6.49 -11.63
C TYR A 209 4.77 -5.80 -10.28
N TRP A 210 3.55 -5.33 -9.98
CA TRP A 210 3.27 -4.58 -8.76
C TRP A 210 3.27 -5.47 -7.52
N ASP A 211 2.88 -6.74 -7.64
CA ASP A 211 3.03 -7.74 -6.58
C ASP A 211 4.53 -7.94 -6.23
N ALA A 212 5.39 -8.06 -7.25
CA ALA A 212 6.83 -8.17 -7.03
C ALA A 212 7.43 -6.90 -6.40
N VAL A 213 7.02 -5.70 -6.87
CA VAL A 213 7.45 -4.42 -6.29
C VAL A 213 7.05 -4.30 -4.83
N ALA A 214 5.80 -4.66 -4.49
CA ALA A 214 5.32 -4.64 -3.11
C ALA A 214 6.11 -5.61 -2.21
N ALA A 215 6.33 -6.84 -2.66
CA ALA A 215 7.12 -7.82 -1.91
C ALA A 215 8.59 -7.42 -1.76
N LEU A 216 9.19 -6.78 -2.76
CA LEU A 216 10.54 -6.24 -2.68
C LEU A 216 10.68 -5.07 -1.70
N ASN A 217 9.61 -4.31 -1.47
CA ASN A 217 9.62 -3.21 -0.49
C ASN A 217 9.28 -3.67 0.94
N THR A 218 9.67 -4.88 1.30
CA THR A 218 9.54 -5.46 2.63
C THR A 218 10.91 -5.78 3.24
N PRO A 219 11.03 -5.88 4.57
CA PRO A 219 12.24 -6.37 5.23
C PRO A 219 12.64 -7.76 4.74
N THR A 220 13.94 -8.10 4.86
CA THR A 220 14.42 -9.43 4.48
C THR A 220 13.81 -10.53 5.34
N VAL A 221 13.59 -10.26 6.63
CA VAL A 221 12.85 -11.11 7.56
C VAL A 221 11.65 -10.34 8.12
N MET A 222 10.48 -10.95 8.13
CA MET A 222 9.20 -10.31 8.39
C MET A 222 8.85 -10.29 9.89
N HIS A 223 9.62 -9.62 10.72
CA HIS A 223 9.44 -9.62 12.19
C HIS A 223 8.20 -8.84 12.68
N CYS A 224 7.71 -7.87 11.91
CA CYS A 224 6.70 -6.90 12.39
C CYS A 224 5.35 -7.05 11.68
N PHE A 225 5.13 -8.11 10.93
CA PHE A 225 3.89 -8.32 10.18
C PHE A 225 3.05 -9.39 10.85
N PRO A 226 1.73 -9.15 11.05
CA PRO A 226 0.83 -10.19 11.54
C PRO A 226 0.56 -11.21 10.44
N GLY A 227 0.38 -12.45 10.83
CA GLY A 227 -0.09 -13.55 9.97
C GLY A 227 -0.68 -14.65 10.82
N PHE A 228 -1.64 -15.38 10.26
CA PHE A 228 -2.39 -16.42 10.95
C PHE A 228 -2.36 -17.72 10.15
N ALA A 229 -2.26 -18.85 10.84
CA ALA A 229 -2.50 -20.17 10.28
C ALA A 229 -4.01 -20.38 10.03
N ASP A 230 -4.38 -21.47 9.34
CA ASP A 230 -5.77 -21.77 9.02
C ASP A 230 -6.66 -21.97 10.25
N ASP A 231 -6.06 -22.36 11.37
CA ASP A 231 -6.75 -22.48 12.67
C ASP A 231 -6.83 -21.13 13.44
N GLY A 232 -6.33 -20.04 12.86
CA GLY A 232 -6.31 -18.71 13.45
C GLY A 232 -5.17 -18.46 14.43
N SER A 233 -4.26 -19.41 14.64
CA SER A 233 -3.08 -19.19 15.48
C SER A 233 -2.09 -18.22 14.81
N PRO A 234 -1.39 -17.38 15.59
CA PRO A 234 -0.41 -16.44 15.02
C PRO A 234 0.81 -17.19 14.48
N LEU A 235 1.29 -16.74 13.33
CA LEU A 235 2.51 -17.23 12.70
C LEU A 235 3.75 -16.51 13.24
N ASP A 236 4.87 -17.21 13.24
CA ASP A 236 6.17 -16.60 13.51
C ASP A 236 6.75 -15.87 12.27
N ALA A 237 7.84 -15.15 12.48
CA ALA A 237 8.51 -14.39 11.44
C ALA A 237 9.03 -15.25 10.28
N ALA A 238 9.41 -16.51 10.55
CA ALA A 238 9.90 -17.42 9.52
C ALA A 238 8.76 -17.81 8.58
N ALA A 239 7.63 -18.26 9.12
CA ALA A 239 6.45 -18.64 8.34
C ALA A 239 5.88 -17.45 7.52
N ILE A 240 5.88 -16.24 8.09
CA ILE A 240 5.45 -15.03 7.36
C ILE A 240 6.46 -14.70 6.25
N THR A 241 7.76 -14.88 6.49
CA THR A 241 8.79 -14.70 5.46
C THR A 241 8.62 -15.70 4.32
N GLU A 242 8.32 -16.96 4.63
CA GLU A 242 8.01 -17.98 3.62
C GLU A 242 6.78 -17.62 2.78
N ARG A 243 5.72 -17.09 3.39
CA ARG A 243 4.55 -16.58 2.65
C ARG A 243 4.89 -15.43 1.72
N ARG A 244 5.73 -14.46 2.15
CA ARG A 244 6.24 -13.40 1.29
C ARG A 244 7.03 -13.97 0.11
N ASP A 245 7.91 -14.92 0.37
CA ASP A 245 8.75 -15.54 -0.66
C ASP A 245 7.93 -16.36 -1.67
N ALA A 246 6.90 -17.05 -1.22
CA ALA A 246 5.96 -17.75 -2.08
C ALA A 246 5.17 -16.77 -2.96
N PHE A 247 4.65 -15.68 -2.39
CA PHE A 247 3.94 -14.62 -3.13
C PHE A 247 4.86 -13.97 -4.18
N LEU A 248 6.08 -13.63 -3.80
CA LEU A 248 7.08 -13.07 -4.72
C LEU A 248 7.43 -14.04 -5.85
N SER A 249 7.63 -15.33 -5.54
CA SER A 249 7.93 -16.35 -6.56
C SER A 249 6.80 -16.48 -7.57
N ALA A 250 5.54 -16.55 -7.10
CA ALA A 250 4.36 -16.62 -7.97
C ALA A 250 4.23 -15.38 -8.87
N ALA A 251 4.57 -14.19 -8.36
CA ALA A 251 4.62 -12.96 -9.15
C ALA A 251 5.71 -13.01 -10.24
N LEU A 252 6.90 -13.50 -9.90
CA LEU A 252 8.00 -13.63 -10.86
C LEU A 252 7.70 -14.64 -11.98
N ASP A 253 7.03 -15.76 -11.67
CA ASP A 253 6.66 -16.77 -12.65
C ASP A 253 5.68 -16.22 -13.70
N GLN A 254 4.83 -15.26 -13.32
CA GLN A 254 3.87 -14.60 -14.19
C GLN A 254 4.44 -13.33 -14.87
N LEU A 255 5.57 -12.79 -14.41
CA LEU A 255 6.17 -11.59 -15.00
C LEU A 255 6.90 -11.96 -16.30
N PRO A 256 6.47 -11.48 -17.48
CA PRO A 256 7.07 -11.85 -18.75
C PRO A 256 8.57 -11.52 -18.79
N LEU A 257 9.34 -12.41 -19.40
CA LEU A 257 10.72 -12.08 -19.79
C LEU A 257 10.64 -10.97 -20.84
N ARG A 258 11.41 -9.92 -20.64
CA ARG A 258 11.58 -8.94 -21.72
C ARG A 258 12.20 -9.70 -22.91
N SER A 259 11.44 -9.87 -23.99
CA SER A 259 12.05 -10.32 -25.23
C SER A 259 13.14 -9.29 -25.54
N SER A 260 14.39 -9.75 -25.69
CA SER A 260 15.45 -8.95 -26.29
C SER A 260 14.93 -8.56 -27.68
N ARG A 261 14.34 -7.38 -27.81
CA ARG A 261 14.15 -6.77 -29.12
C ARG A 261 15.58 -6.49 -29.57
N GLY A 262 16.00 -7.27 -30.55
CA GLY A 262 17.23 -6.99 -31.29
C GLY A 262 17.21 -5.55 -31.79
N ASP A 263 18.32 -4.91 -31.61
CA ASP A 263 18.67 -3.65 -32.24
C ASP A 263 18.56 -3.75 -33.79
#